data_c87358da0b779453f6961a436b2ae409
#
_entry.id   c87358da0b779453f6961a436b2ae409
#
_cell.length_a   1.000
_cell.length_b   1.000
_cell.length_c   1.000
_cell.angle_alpha   90.00
_cell.angle_beta   90.00
_cell.angle_gamma   90.00
#
_symmetry.space_group_name_H-M   'P 1'
#
loop_
_entity.id
_entity.type
_entity.pdbx_description
1 polymer ?
#
loop_
_entity_poly.entity_id
_entity_poly.type
_entity_poly.pdbx_seq_one_letter_code
_entity_poly.pdbx_strand_id
1 'polypeptide(L)'
;MLMHTKVFGRYNGPEEVMSRTSGYTEINVIGNYAPTTQATVTVTTPDNQPVKNAQVDFKLYNYAEFYTVASKTTNDQGKASLSAGKGDMLVWATDGERFGYGKLSFAKDAAITIILDKQAGEVSTLALDIVPPAEHVNPVTVTPEQRAENTRRMAMEDSIRNAYTATFINAGQADDIADELGLPSAPLTKLLIASRGNHDQILGFLRHTPKAQRVQALQLLQVISDKDLRDTPEAVLKDHLQHTPVSENPLFDAYILNPRIANEMLTAYKDFFQKAISPGLAEKIKENPSFWTQWCIKNISIRDELNPQHIPMMPQGVWNSRIADQHSRAIFYVAVLRSLGIASRIDEVTGKTQYAGTDGKWQDVDFTATTEANIPQGKLVATYKPVKALTNPLYYSHFTLSKYHNGTFQLLTFPEDNSSNWENLLKHPMSLDTGYYMLVTGTRLASGGVLSNTTFFNIEEGKTTTTELIMRENPDEVKVIGSLNSEAFFLPANSSAPQSILQTTGRGYFIIGILGAGQEPTNHALRDIAALKQDFETWGRGMVLLFPDEKQLKSFHPTEFPNLPGTITLGVDQNQTIQKMIQENMKLSHDNLPIFVIADTFNRIVFISQGYTIGLGEQLMKTIHKL
;
A
#
# COMPACT_ATOMS: atom_id res chain seq x y z
N MET A 1 -13.12 -11.42 6.44
CA MET A 1 -12.76 -10.00 6.58
C MET A 1 -13.06 -9.57 8.01
N LEU A 2 -12.24 -8.75 8.62
CA LEU A 2 -12.51 -8.07 9.88
C LEU A 2 -12.69 -6.58 9.59
N MET A 3 -13.76 -6.00 10.09
CA MET A 3 -14.05 -4.57 9.95
C MET A 3 -14.60 -4.02 11.25
N HIS A 4 -14.30 -2.76 11.52
CA HIS A 4 -14.93 -1.98 12.56
C HIS A 4 -15.07 -0.53 12.08
N THR A 5 -15.96 0.21 12.70
CA THR A 5 -16.12 1.63 12.44
C THR A 5 -16.26 2.41 13.74
N LYS A 6 -15.97 3.69 13.69
CA LYS A 6 -16.07 4.60 14.83
C LYS A 6 -17.33 5.45 14.71
N VAL A 7 -18.08 5.50 15.78
CA VAL A 7 -19.33 6.23 15.84
C VAL A 7 -19.27 7.22 17.00
N PHE A 8 -19.59 8.48 16.73
CA PHE A 8 -19.64 9.53 17.74
C PHE A 8 -21.03 9.58 18.38
N GLY A 9 -21.06 9.61 19.71
CA GLY A 9 -22.28 9.69 20.49
C GLY A 9 -22.63 8.40 21.24
N ARG A 10 -23.90 8.24 21.60
CA ARG A 10 -24.40 7.04 22.28
C ARG A 10 -24.65 5.93 21.28
N TYR A 11 -24.17 4.75 21.63
CA TYR A 11 -24.40 3.54 20.86
C TYR A 11 -25.02 2.47 21.79
N ASN A 12 -26.16 1.91 21.40
CA ASN A 12 -26.90 0.89 22.14
C ASN A 12 -27.31 -0.30 21.25
N GLY A 13 -26.66 -0.48 20.10
CA GLY A 13 -26.93 -1.58 19.20
C GLY A 13 -26.30 -2.90 19.69
N PRO A 14 -26.56 -4.00 18.96
CA PRO A 14 -26.09 -5.34 19.30
C PRO A 14 -24.63 -5.59 18.91
N GLU A 15 -23.99 -4.67 18.19
CA GLU A 15 -22.62 -4.83 17.70
C GLU A 15 -21.62 -4.82 18.87
N GLU A 16 -20.54 -5.55 18.70
CA GLU A 16 -19.47 -5.60 19.69
C GLU A 16 -18.81 -4.24 19.84
N VAL A 17 -18.79 -3.71 21.06
CA VAL A 17 -18.07 -2.48 21.39
C VAL A 17 -16.59 -2.81 21.53
N MET A 18 -15.76 -2.21 20.68
CA MET A 18 -14.30 -2.35 20.70
C MET A 18 -13.67 -1.45 21.75
N SER A 19 -14.08 -0.19 21.78
CA SER A 19 -13.68 0.78 22.79
C SER A 19 -14.75 1.85 23.01
N ARG A 20 -14.71 2.48 24.16
CA ARG A 20 -15.60 3.60 24.50
C ARG A 20 -14.84 4.68 25.25
N THR A 21 -14.91 5.89 24.74
CA THR A 21 -14.32 7.08 25.35
C THR A 21 -15.42 8.13 25.60
N SER A 22 -15.07 9.27 26.16
CA SER A 22 -16.00 10.40 26.28
C SER A 22 -16.39 11.00 24.92
N GLY A 23 -15.55 10.85 23.89
CA GLY A 23 -15.76 11.46 22.57
C GLY A 23 -16.37 10.54 21.52
N TYR A 24 -16.19 9.22 21.64
CA TYR A 24 -16.68 8.26 20.65
C TYR A 24 -16.86 6.84 21.21
N THR A 25 -17.60 6.03 20.46
CA THR A 25 -17.68 4.58 20.65
C THR A 25 -17.18 3.89 19.37
N GLU A 26 -16.26 2.99 19.51
CA GLU A 26 -15.78 2.13 18.42
C GLU A 26 -16.54 0.80 18.46
N ILE A 27 -17.13 0.41 17.34
CA ILE A 27 -17.91 -0.83 17.22
C ILE A 27 -17.35 -1.72 16.12
N ASN A 28 -17.53 -3.02 16.28
CA ASN A 28 -17.20 -4.02 15.29
C ASN A 28 -18.43 -4.33 14.44
N VAL A 29 -18.41 -3.96 13.16
CA VAL A 29 -19.54 -4.16 12.22
C VAL A 29 -19.30 -5.33 11.26
N ILE A 30 -18.37 -6.21 11.54
CA ILE A 30 -18.04 -7.34 10.66
C ILE A 30 -19.27 -8.20 10.34
N GLY A 31 -20.21 -8.34 11.29
CA GLY A 31 -21.44 -9.10 11.10
C GLY A 31 -22.35 -8.62 9.98
N ASN A 32 -22.18 -7.36 9.54
CA ASN A 32 -22.91 -6.81 8.38
C ASN A 32 -22.35 -7.29 7.05
N TYR A 33 -21.17 -7.88 7.03
CA TYR A 33 -20.43 -8.24 5.81
C TYR A 33 -20.12 -9.73 5.69
N ALA A 34 -20.01 -10.45 6.81
CA ALA A 34 -19.65 -11.86 6.81
C ALA A 34 -20.21 -12.58 8.05
N PRO A 35 -20.44 -13.90 7.97
CA PRO A 35 -20.67 -14.73 9.15
C PRO A 35 -19.51 -14.62 10.13
N THR A 36 -19.82 -14.38 11.40
CA THR A 36 -18.82 -14.19 12.45
C THR A 36 -18.83 -15.31 13.48
N THR A 37 -17.72 -15.44 14.19
CA THR A 37 -17.57 -16.25 15.41
C THR A 37 -16.78 -15.42 16.42
N GLN A 38 -17.14 -15.52 17.69
CA GLN A 38 -16.35 -14.95 18.78
C GLN A 38 -15.35 -16.00 19.29
N ALA A 39 -14.11 -15.58 19.47
CA ALA A 39 -13.07 -16.37 20.09
C ALA A 39 -12.42 -15.63 21.26
N THR A 40 -11.94 -16.38 22.26
CA THR A 40 -11.29 -15.85 23.45
C THR A 40 -9.81 -16.21 23.45
N VAL A 41 -8.97 -15.24 23.70
CA VAL A 41 -7.52 -15.39 23.94
C VAL A 41 -7.27 -15.30 25.43
N THR A 42 -6.59 -16.31 25.99
CA THR A 42 -6.08 -16.28 27.35
C THR A 42 -4.56 -16.05 27.29
N VAL A 43 -4.06 -15.06 27.98
CA VAL A 43 -2.61 -14.75 28.06
C VAL A 43 -2.09 -15.19 29.42
N THR A 44 -1.03 -16.00 29.42
CA THR A 44 -0.40 -16.52 30.63
C THR A 44 1.10 -16.34 30.62
N THR A 45 1.70 -16.35 31.82
CA THR A 45 3.14 -16.59 31.98
C THR A 45 3.48 -18.06 31.70
N PRO A 46 4.77 -18.44 31.58
CA PRO A 46 5.20 -19.85 31.51
C PRO A 46 4.72 -20.71 32.69
N ASP A 47 4.49 -20.11 33.84
CA ASP A 47 3.97 -20.78 35.05
C ASP A 47 2.44 -20.84 35.09
N ASN A 48 1.77 -20.61 33.94
CA ASN A 48 0.31 -20.59 33.78
C ASN A 48 -0.42 -19.56 34.66
N GLN A 49 0.23 -18.48 35.07
CA GLN A 49 -0.45 -17.38 35.73
C GLN A 49 -1.08 -16.44 34.70
N PRO A 50 -2.34 -16.00 34.90
CA PRO A 50 -2.99 -15.05 33.99
C PRO A 50 -2.27 -13.70 34.00
N VAL A 51 -2.05 -13.13 32.82
CA VAL A 51 -1.43 -11.81 32.66
C VAL A 51 -2.51 -10.77 32.45
N LYS A 52 -2.74 -9.93 33.44
CA LYS A 52 -3.64 -8.78 33.37
C LYS A 52 -2.99 -7.63 32.58
N ASN A 53 -3.81 -6.86 31.88
CA ASN A 53 -3.41 -5.69 31.08
C ASN A 53 -2.36 -6.02 29.98
N ALA A 54 -2.22 -7.27 29.58
CA ALA A 54 -1.43 -7.61 28.40
C ALA A 54 -2.13 -7.05 27.14
N GLN A 55 -1.36 -6.46 26.23
CA GLN A 55 -1.85 -6.10 24.90
C GLN A 55 -2.00 -7.37 24.08
N VAL A 56 -3.13 -7.52 23.40
CA VAL A 56 -3.43 -8.64 22.48
C VAL A 56 -3.79 -8.06 21.13
N ASP A 57 -2.93 -8.25 20.17
CA ASP A 57 -3.12 -7.83 18.79
C ASP A 57 -3.61 -8.98 17.93
N PHE A 58 -4.74 -8.80 17.27
CA PHE A 58 -5.25 -9.69 16.25
C PHE A 58 -4.77 -9.21 14.89
N LYS A 59 -4.02 -10.07 14.19
CA LYS A 59 -3.30 -9.68 12.98
C LYS A 59 -3.73 -10.51 11.78
N LEU A 60 -4.04 -9.84 10.67
CA LEU A 60 -4.26 -10.46 9.37
C LEU A 60 -2.96 -10.44 8.55
N TYR A 61 -2.73 -11.51 7.78
CA TYR A 61 -1.70 -11.46 6.76
C TYR A 61 -2.16 -10.58 5.59
N ASN A 62 -1.48 -9.45 5.43
CA ASN A 62 -1.75 -8.50 4.35
C ASN A 62 -0.43 -7.86 3.90
N TYR A 63 -0.20 -7.72 2.59
CA TYR A 63 1.05 -7.15 2.05
C TYR A 63 2.31 -7.80 2.65
N ALA A 64 2.40 -9.11 2.69
CA ALA A 64 3.51 -9.85 3.28
C ALA A 64 3.88 -9.42 4.72
N GLU A 65 2.93 -8.90 5.48
CA GLU A 65 3.07 -8.63 6.91
C GLU A 65 1.86 -9.14 7.69
N PHE A 66 2.02 -9.28 8.99
CA PHE A 66 0.92 -9.51 9.92
C PHE A 66 0.42 -8.16 10.45
N TYR A 67 -0.51 -7.55 9.70
CA TYR A 67 -1.09 -6.25 10.03
C TYR A 67 -2.10 -6.34 11.17
N THR A 68 -1.97 -5.50 12.20
CA THR A 68 -2.90 -5.46 13.34
C THR A 68 -4.24 -4.84 12.92
N VAL A 69 -5.31 -5.62 13.00
CA VAL A 69 -6.67 -5.16 12.69
C VAL A 69 -7.49 -4.81 13.93
N ALA A 70 -7.13 -5.39 15.07
CA ALA A 70 -7.74 -5.08 16.37
C ALA A 70 -6.72 -5.29 17.49
N SER A 71 -6.74 -4.40 18.48
CA SER A 71 -5.98 -4.54 19.72
C SER A 71 -6.96 -4.56 20.89
N LYS A 72 -6.75 -5.47 21.81
CA LYS A 72 -7.51 -5.62 23.06
C LYS A 72 -6.54 -5.69 24.25
N THR A 73 -7.05 -5.38 25.41
CA THR A 73 -6.30 -5.54 26.67
C THR A 73 -6.93 -6.64 27.49
N THR A 74 -6.12 -7.51 28.08
CA THR A 74 -6.61 -8.61 28.92
C THR A 74 -7.19 -8.10 30.24
N ASN A 75 -8.24 -8.77 30.69
CA ASN A 75 -8.86 -8.54 32.00
C ASN A 75 -8.07 -9.18 33.14
N ASP A 76 -8.64 -9.14 34.37
CA ASP A 76 -8.03 -9.75 35.57
C ASP A 76 -7.78 -11.27 35.47
N GLN A 77 -8.47 -11.93 34.56
CA GLN A 77 -8.31 -13.36 34.29
C GLN A 77 -7.36 -13.64 33.11
N GLY A 78 -6.63 -12.64 32.61
CA GLY A 78 -5.76 -12.75 31.45
C GLY A 78 -6.52 -12.93 30.13
N LYS A 79 -7.81 -12.57 30.02
CA LYS A 79 -8.65 -12.86 28.86
C LYS A 79 -8.99 -11.62 28.04
N ALA A 80 -8.96 -11.80 26.72
CA ALA A 80 -9.49 -10.84 25.73
C ALA A 80 -10.30 -11.63 24.67
N SER A 81 -11.37 -11.04 24.15
CA SER A 81 -12.23 -11.66 23.15
C SER A 81 -12.45 -10.75 21.95
N LEU A 82 -12.62 -11.36 20.78
CA LEU A 82 -12.92 -10.67 19.52
C LEU A 82 -13.91 -11.50 18.70
N SER A 83 -14.88 -10.82 18.07
CA SER A 83 -15.72 -11.39 17.02
C SER A 83 -15.13 -11.07 15.65
N ALA A 84 -14.92 -12.09 14.82
CA ALA A 84 -14.31 -11.91 13.48
C ALA A 84 -14.92 -12.88 12.46
N GLY A 85 -14.65 -12.63 11.18
CA GLY A 85 -14.96 -13.58 10.10
C GLY A 85 -14.18 -14.88 10.26
N LYS A 86 -14.74 -15.97 9.76
CA LYS A 86 -14.28 -17.36 9.99
C LYS A 86 -12.98 -17.72 9.24
N GLY A 87 -11.95 -16.91 9.38
CA GLY A 87 -10.59 -17.14 8.84
C GLY A 87 -9.55 -17.28 9.94
N ASP A 88 -8.31 -17.47 9.53
CA ASP A 88 -7.17 -17.55 10.44
C ASP A 88 -6.57 -16.16 10.69
N MET A 89 -6.15 -15.91 11.92
CA MET A 89 -5.36 -14.75 12.33
C MET A 89 -4.13 -15.19 13.12
N LEU A 90 -3.07 -14.41 13.05
CA LEU A 90 -2.01 -14.44 14.03
C LEU A 90 -2.45 -13.60 15.23
N VAL A 91 -2.39 -14.17 16.42
CA VAL A 91 -2.58 -13.45 17.68
C VAL A 91 -1.20 -13.22 18.28
N TRP A 92 -0.89 -11.96 18.58
CA TRP A 92 0.32 -11.51 19.26
C TRP A 92 -0.05 -10.94 20.60
N ALA A 93 0.60 -11.37 21.67
CA ALA A 93 0.37 -10.81 23.00
C ALA A 93 1.69 -10.35 23.63
N THR A 94 1.65 -9.26 24.40
CA THR A 94 2.82 -8.72 25.09
C THR A 94 2.43 -8.03 26.41
N ASP A 95 3.32 -8.09 27.39
CA ASP A 95 3.29 -7.27 28.62
C ASP A 95 4.25 -6.06 28.54
N GLY A 96 4.93 -5.88 27.37
CA GLY A 96 5.95 -4.87 27.14
C GLY A 96 7.39 -5.40 27.24
N GLU A 97 7.63 -6.41 28.05
CA GLU A 97 8.94 -7.04 28.23
C GLU A 97 9.03 -8.39 27.50
N ARG A 98 7.99 -9.19 27.64
CA ARG A 98 7.86 -10.51 27.00
C ARG A 98 6.74 -10.49 25.97
N PHE A 99 6.81 -11.40 25.05
CA PHE A 99 5.76 -11.61 24.08
C PHE A 99 5.52 -13.10 23.82
N GLY A 100 4.38 -13.37 23.21
CA GLY A 100 4.03 -14.69 22.70
C GLY A 100 3.08 -14.55 21.52
N TYR A 101 2.97 -15.58 20.71
CA TYR A 101 2.09 -15.57 19.56
C TYR A 101 1.56 -16.95 19.23
N GLY A 102 0.43 -16.99 18.52
CA GLY A 102 -0.18 -18.23 18.05
C GLY A 102 -1.18 -17.99 16.94
N LYS A 103 -1.44 -19.02 16.15
CA LYS A 103 -2.48 -18.97 15.13
C LYS A 103 -3.83 -19.27 15.77
N LEU A 104 -4.84 -18.42 15.52
CA LEU A 104 -6.23 -18.60 15.90
C LEU A 104 -7.07 -18.75 14.64
N SER A 105 -7.81 -19.87 14.54
CA SER A 105 -8.77 -20.10 13.48
C SER A 105 -10.18 -19.83 13.97
N PHE A 106 -10.77 -18.70 13.58
CA PHE A 106 -12.14 -18.35 13.92
C PHE A 106 -13.20 -19.33 13.35
N ALA A 107 -12.80 -20.20 12.41
CA ALA A 107 -13.66 -21.26 11.91
C ALA A 107 -13.69 -22.49 12.81
N LYS A 108 -12.64 -22.72 13.63
CA LYS A 108 -12.42 -23.98 14.36
C LYS A 108 -12.28 -23.80 15.85
N ASP A 109 -11.67 -22.67 16.27
CA ASP A 109 -11.25 -22.46 17.64
C ASP A 109 -12.19 -21.49 18.36
N ALA A 110 -12.73 -21.91 19.51
CA ALA A 110 -13.49 -21.01 20.40
C ALA A 110 -12.54 -20.25 21.34
N ALA A 111 -11.36 -20.76 21.60
CA ALA A 111 -10.35 -20.15 22.46
C ALA A 111 -8.94 -20.66 22.14
N ILE A 112 -7.93 -19.80 22.42
CA ILE A 112 -6.52 -20.19 22.46
C ILE A 112 -5.84 -19.61 23.70
N THR A 113 -4.72 -20.23 24.09
CA THR A 113 -3.83 -19.67 25.12
C THR A 113 -2.53 -19.21 24.48
N ILE A 114 -2.12 -17.98 24.78
CA ILE A 114 -0.83 -17.43 24.40
C ILE A 114 0.04 -17.32 25.66
N ILE A 115 1.20 -17.95 25.60
CA ILE A 115 2.18 -17.92 26.69
C ILE A 115 3.21 -16.84 26.36
N LEU A 116 3.48 -15.94 27.30
CA LEU A 116 4.54 -14.93 27.17
C LEU A 116 5.89 -15.55 27.51
N ASP A 117 6.39 -16.42 26.61
CA ASP A 117 7.62 -17.18 26.79
C ASP A 117 8.80 -16.67 25.99
N LYS A 118 8.62 -15.62 25.19
CA LYS A 118 9.65 -15.06 24.30
C LYS A 118 10.11 -13.69 24.71
N GLN A 119 11.38 -13.42 24.41
CA GLN A 119 12.01 -12.12 24.63
C GLN A 119 12.68 -11.59 23.36
N ALA A 120 12.88 -10.29 23.28
CA ALA A 120 13.66 -9.70 22.21
C ALA A 120 15.10 -10.24 22.21
N GLY A 121 15.62 -10.55 21.02
CA GLY A 121 16.95 -11.13 20.84
C GLY A 121 16.98 -12.62 20.55
N GLU A 122 15.88 -13.34 20.75
CA GLU A 122 15.80 -14.77 20.45
C GLU A 122 15.70 -15.03 18.94
N VAL A 123 16.69 -15.74 18.38
CA VAL A 123 16.67 -16.14 16.97
C VAL A 123 15.77 -17.35 16.79
N SER A 124 14.76 -17.20 15.93
CA SER A 124 13.80 -18.27 15.68
C SER A 124 13.13 -18.12 14.31
N THR A 125 12.44 -19.19 13.89
CA THR A 125 11.67 -19.19 12.65
C THR A 125 10.28 -19.76 12.92
N LEU A 126 9.26 -19.15 12.31
CA LEU A 126 7.85 -19.57 12.41
C LEU A 126 7.28 -19.74 11.00
N ALA A 127 6.75 -20.93 10.71
CA ALA A 127 6.00 -21.20 9.49
C ALA A 127 4.51 -21.31 9.80
N LEU A 128 3.67 -20.55 9.09
CA LEU A 128 2.23 -20.59 9.27
C LEU A 128 1.51 -20.75 7.93
N ASP A 129 0.50 -21.60 7.91
CA ASP A 129 -0.48 -21.69 6.84
C ASP A 129 -1.71 -20.91 7.27
N ILE A 130 -2.01 -19.82 6.59
CA ILE A 130 -3.15 -18.96 6.88
C ILE A 130 -4.28 -19.31 5.93
N VAL A 131 -5.41 -19.67 6.47
CA VAL A 131 -6.61 -20.06 5.72
C VAL A 131 -7.61 -18.89 5.77
N PRO A 132 -8.11 -18.39 4.61
CA PRO A 132 -9.12 -17.35 4.58
C PRO A 132 -10.49 -17.90 5.02
N PRO A 133 -11.48 -17.03 5.33
CA PRO A 133 -12.86 -17.47 5.46
C PRO A 133 -13.31 -18.20 4.20
N ALA A 134 -14.14 -19.23 4.38
CA ALA A 134 -14.79 -19.88 3.24
C ALA A 134 -15.60 -18.86 2.43
N GLU A 135 -15.65 -19.03 1.12
CA GLU A 135 -16.45 -18.19 0.25
C GLU A 135 -17.92 -18.24 0.67
N HIS A 136 -18.52 -17.10 0.87
CA HIS A 136 -19.93 -16.97 1.21
C HIS A 136 -20.58 -16.00 0.23
N VAL A 137 -21.50 -16.53 -0.57
CA VAL A 137 -22.29 -15.73 -1.52
C VAL A 137 -23.67 -15.55 -0.92
N ASN A 138 -24.02 -14.31 -0.59
CA ASN A 138 -25.41 -13.94 -0.34
C ASN A 138 -26.09 -13.72 -1.69
N PRO A 139 -27.00 -14.59 -2.15
CA PRO A 139 -27.70 -14.36 -3.40
C PRO A 139 -28.59 -13.13 -3.25
N VAL A 140 -28.25 -12.07 -3.95
CA VAL A 140 -29.09 -10.86 -4.03
C VAL A 140 -29.92 -10.96 -5.29
N THR A 141 -31.24 -11.07 -5.13
CA THR A 141 -32.17 -10.97 -6.25
C THR A 141 -32.36 -9.50 -6.60
N VAL A 142 -31.84 -9.09 -7.74
CA VAL A 142 -32.00 -7.73 -8.26
C VAL A 142 -33.07 -7.75 -9.33
N THR A 143 -34.15 -6.95 -9.15
CA THR A 143 -35.21 -6.83 -10.16
C THR A 143 -34.72 -6.09 -11.42
N PRO A 144 -35.36 -6.27 -12.56
CA PRO A 144 -35.06 -5.50 -13.77
C PRO A 144 -35.12 -3.98 -13.54
N GLU A 145 -36.08 -3.50 -12.75
CA GLU A 145 -36.28 -2.09 -12.44
C GLU A 145 -35.10 -1.56 -11.60
N GLN A 146 -34.66 -2.30 -10.59
CA GLN A 146 -33.49 -1.95 -9.77
C GLN A 146 -32.22 -1.90 -10.63
N ARG A 147 -32.08 -2.83 -11.57
CA ARG A 147 -30.95 -2.85 -12.50
C ARG A 147 -30.97 -1.64 -13.44
N ALA A 148 -32.16 -1.31 -14.01
CA ALA A 148 -32.32 -0.14 -14.87
C ALA A 148 -32.04 1.16 -14.11
N GLU A 149 -32.53 1.28 -12.86
CA GLU A 149 -32.26 2.46 -12.03
C GLU A 149 -30.76 2.58 -11.69
N ASN A 150 -30.07 1.47 -11.36
CA ASN A 150 -28.64 1.49 -11.15
C ASN A 150 -27.87 1.96 -12.40
N THR A 151 -28.24 1.45 -13.57
CA THR A 151 -27.66 1.88 -14.86
C THR A 151 -27.85 3.37 -15.09
N ARG A 152 -29.05 3.89 -14.82
CA ARG A 152 -29.36 5.33 -14.93
C ARG A 152 -28.50 6.16 -13.97
N ARG A 153 -28.34 5.72 -12.71
CA ARG A 153 -27.49 6.41 -11.73
C ARG A 153 -26.02 6.42 -12.13
N MET A 154 -25.51 5.30 -12.60
CA MET A 154 -24.13 5.22 -13.10
C MET A 154 -23.91 6.16 -14.29
N ALA A 155 -24.84 6.20 -15.26
CA ALA A 155 -24.74 7.13 -16.38
C ALA A 155 -24.76 8.61 -15.94
N MET A 156 -25.55 8.94 -14.90
CA MET A 156 -25.56 10.27 -14.29
C MET A 156 -24.22 10.58 -13.60
N GLU A 157 -23.67 9.65 -12.82
CA GLU A 157 -22.36 9.79 -12.19
C GLU A 157 -21.23 9.99 -13.22
N ASP A 158 -21.26 9.22 -14.31
CA ASP A 158 -20.31 9.35 -15.41
C ASP A 158 -20.43 10.71 -16.10
N SER A 159 -21.64 11.21 -16.30
CA SER A 159 -21.87 12.55 -16.85
C SER A 159 -21.25 13.64 -15.96
N ILE A 160 -21.46 13.57 -14.65
CA ILE A 160 -20.86 14.51 -13.68
C ILE A 160 -19.34 14.39 -13.70
N ARG A 161 -18.81 13.18 -13.68
CA ARG A 161 -17.36 12.93 -13.72
C ARG A 161 -16.73 13.46 -15.01
N ASN A 162 -17.37 13.21 -16.15
CA ASN A 162 -16.88 13.66 -17.46
C ASN A 162 -16.93 15.18 -17.56
N ALA A 163 -17.97 15.84 -17.06
CA ALA A 163 -18.04 17.30 -17.00
C ALA A 163 -16.91 17.90 -16.15
N TYR A 164 -16.60 17.26 -15.00
CA TYR A 164 -15.49 17.67 -14.15
C TYR A 164 -14.13 17.45 -14.82
N THR A 165 -13.88 16.27 -15.38
CA THR A 165 -12.60 15.98 -16.04
C THR A 165 -12.38 16.82 -17.31
N ALA A 166 -13.44 17.25 -17.98
CA ALA A 166 -13.36 18.18 -19.11
C ALA A 166 -12.80 19.58 -18.74
N THR A 167 -12.79 19.93 -17.44
CA THR A 167 -12.16 21.16 -16.96
C THR A 167 -10.65 21.06 -16.80
N PHE A 168 -10.07 19.84 -16.85
CA PHE A 168 -8.64 19.64 -16.62
C PHE A 168 -7.81 20.21 -17.77
N ILE A 169 -6.63 20.72 -17.44
CA ILE A 169 -5.69 21.25 -18.42
C ILE A 169 -5.12 20.10 -19.25
N ASN A 170 -5.17 20.24 -20.57
CA ASN A 170 -4.51 19.33 -21.50
C ASN A 170 -3.08 19.82 -21.87
N ALA A 171 -2.33 19.00 -22.58
CA ALA A 171 -0.94 19.30 -22.92
C ALA A 171 -0.79 20.58 -23.76
N GLY A 172 -1.67 20.82 -24.76
CA GLY A 172 -1.61 22.02 -25.58
C GLY A 172 -1.87 23.31 -24.79
N GLN A 173 -2.87 23.29 -23.91
CA GLN A 173 -3.13 24.43 -23.01
C GLN A 173 -1.96 24.67 -22.03
N ALA A 174 -1.31 23.61 -21.57
CA ALA A 174 -0.17 23.72 -20.66
C ALA A 174 1.05 24.33 -21.36
N ASP A 175 1.28 24.01 -22.63
CA ASP A 175 2.36 24.61 -23.44
C ASP A 175 2.14 26.10 -23.63
N ASP A 176 0.91 26.53 -23.97
CA ASP A 176 0.55 27.95 -24.09
C ASP A 176 0.78 28.73 -22.77
N ILE A 177 0.45 28.09 -21.64
CA ILE A 177 0.67 28.65 -20.29
C ILE A 177 2.17 28.76 -19.98
N ALA A 178 2.97 27.78 -20.39
CA ALA A 178 4.41 27.79 -20.18
C ALA A 178 5.05 28.98 -20.89
N ASP A 179 4.64 29.25 -22.13
CA ASP A 179 5.07 30.41 -22.91
C ASP A 179 4.62 31.72 -22.25
N GLU A 180 3.36 31.82 -21.80
CA GLU A 180 2.82 32.97 -21.05
C GLU A 180 3.67 33.31 -19.82
N LEU A 181 4.01 32.27 -19.05
CA LEU A 181 4.73 32.43 -17.78
C LEU A 181 6.25 32.58 -17.95
N GLY A 182 6.80 32.22 -19.12
CA GLY A 182 8.23 32.13 -19.39
C GLY A 182 8.91 31.04 -18.58
N LEU A 183 8.24 29.88 -18.42
CA LEU A 183 8.72 28.71 -17.69
C LEU A 183 9.00 27.55 -18.66
N PRO A 184 9.87 26.58 -18.29
CA PRO A 184 10.12 25.39 -19.11
C PRO A 184 8.83 24.58 -19.31
N SER A 185 8.45 24.30 -20.60
CA SER A 185 7.20 23.63 -20.94
C SER A 185 7.09 22.23 -20.32
N ALA A 186 8.06 21.34 -20.54
CA ALA A 186 7.96 19.93 -20.15
C ALA A 186 7.68 19.70 -18.65
N PRO A 187 8.40 20.31 -17.68
CA PRO A 187 8.06 20.15 -16.27
C PRO A 187 6.73 20.80 -15.90
N LEU A 188 6.40 21.98 -16.46
CA LEU A 188 5.15 22.67 -16.16
C LEU A 188 3.95 21.90 -16.67
N THR A 189 4.00 21.37 -17.89
CA THR A 189 2.96 20.51 -18.47
C THR A 189 2.67 19.28 -17.60
N LYS A 190 3.72 18.60 -17.12
CA LYS A 190 3.56 17.47 -16.22
C LYS A 190 2.80 17.88 -14.94
N LEU A 191 3.16 18.99 -14.32
CA LEU A 191 2.56 19.47 -13.08
C LEU A 191 1.11 19.93 -13.26
N LEU A 192 0.81 20.65 -14.33
CA LEU A 192 -0.56 21.11 -14.61
C LEU A 192 -1.51 19.95 -14.93
N ILE A 193 -1.06 18.94 -15.65
CA ILE A 193 -1.85 17.72 -15.88
C ILE A 193 -2.05 16.97 -14.55
N ALA A 194 -1.02 16.84 -13.72
CA ALA A 194 -1.09 16.18 -12.43
C ALA A 194 -2.00 16.90 -11.44
N SER A 195 -2.14 18.24 -11.53
CA SER A 195 -2.99 19.04 -10.63
C SER A 195 -4.50 18.80 -10.83
N ARG A 196 -4.90 18.23 -11.97
CA ARG A 196 -6.31 17.93 -12.29
C ARG A 196 -7.22 19.13 -12.05
N GLY A 197 -8.28 18.99 -11.23
CA GLY A 197 -9.23 20.04 -10.93
C GLY A 197 -8.71 21.17 -10.01
N ASN A 198 -7.51 21.04 -9.45
CA ASN A 198 -6.88 22.10 -8.64
C ASN A 198 -6.03 23.06 -9.47
N HIS A 199 -6.05 22.93 -10.79
CA HIS A 199 -5.22 23.73 -11.69
C HIS A 199 -5.37 25.24 -11.49
N ASP A 200 -6.55 25.73 -11.11
CA ASP A 200 -6.78 27.16 -10.86
C ASP A 200 -5.94 27.69 -9.69
N GLN A 201 -5.79 26.89 -8.62
CA GLN A 201 -4.95 27.26 -7.47
C GLN A 201 -3.47 27.26 -7.85
N ILE A 202 -3.03 26.27 -8.62
CA ILE A 202 -1.65 26.18 -9.12
C ILE A 202 -1.34 27.32 -10.08
N LEU A 203 -2.24 27.62 -11.02
CA LEU A 203 -2.08 28.75 -11.94
C LEU A 203 -2.12 30.10 -11.22
N GLY A 204 -3.04 30.29 -10.27
CA GLY A 204 -3.10 31.47 -9.42
C GLY A 204 -1.78 31.69 -8.70
N PHE A 205 -1.22 30.64 -8.10
CA PHE A 205 0.07 30.69 -7.45
C PHE A 205 1.20 31.14 -8.40
N LEU A 206 1.32 30.53 -9.59
CA LEU A 206 2.35 30.86 -10.56
C LEU A 206 2.20 32.27 -11.13
N ARG A 207 0.96 32.69 -11.49
CA ARG A 207 0.67 34.00 -12.07
C ARG A 207 0.89 35.13 -11.07
N HIS A 208 0.50 34.95 -9.83
CA HIS A 208 0.68 35.94 -8.76
C HIS A 208 2.09 35.95 -8.16
N THR A 209 2.93 34.96 -8.50
CA THR A 209 4.34 34.95 -8.10
C THR A 209 5.14 35.92 -8.97
N PRO A 210 5.95 36.82 -8.37
CA PRO A 210 6.83 37.73 -9.14
C PRO A 210 7.73 36.95 -10.10
N LYS A 211 7.94 37.51 -11.30
CA LYS A 211 8.71 36.86 -12.38
C LYS A 211 10.07 36.31 -11.89
N ALA A 212 10.76 37.08 -11.04
CA ALA A 212 12.07 36.70 -10.51
C ALA A 212 12.04 35.44 -9.61
N GLN A 213 10.86 35.05 -9.05
CA GLN A 213 10.69 33.92 -8.16
C GLN A 213 9.96 32.76 -8.81
N ARG A 214 9.53 32.84 -10.08
CA ARG A 214 8.76 31.78 -10.75
C ARG A 214 9.54 30.48 -10.90
N VAL A 215 10.85 30.54 -11.07
CA VAL A 215 11.70 29.34 -11.12
C VAL A 215 11.65 28.62 -9.78
N GLN A 216 11.77 29.34 -8.67
CA GLN A 216 11.64 28.75 -7.33
C GLN A 216 10.21 28.25 -7.05
N ALA A 217 9.20 28.94 -7.56
CA ALA A 217 7.82 28.47 -7.49
C ALA A 217 7.63 27.14 -8.24
N LEU A 218 8.25 27.01 -9.41
CA LEU A 218 8.25 25.76 -10.17
C LEU A 218 8.98 24.64 -9.39
N GLN A 219 10.11 24.95 -8.77
CA GLN A 219 10.84 24.00 -7.90
C GLN A 219 9.96 23.53 -6.74
N LEU A 220 9.23 24.44 -6.08
CA LEU A 220 8.28 24.07 -5.02
C LEU A 220 7.21 23.10 -5.53
N LEU A 221 6.63 23.35 -6.71
CA LEU A 221 5.63 22.46 -7.30
C LEU A 221 6.22 21.08 -7.71
N GLN A 222 7.50 21.02 -8.04
CA GLN A 222 8.17 19.77 -8.40
C GLN A 222 8.49 18.87 -7.20
N VAL A 223 8.60 19.44 -5.99
CA VAL A 223 8.93 18.66 -4.78
C VAL A 223 7.73 18.25 -3.96
N ILE A 224 6.56 18.85 -4.21
CA ILE A 224 5.32 18.38 -3.58
C ILE A 224 4.75 17.16 -4.29
N SER A 225 3.94 16.38 -3.59
CA SER A 225 3.34 15.16 -4.14
C SER A 225 2.22 15.47 -5.15
N ASP A 226 1.88 14.51 -5.99
CA ASP A 226 0.70 14.58 -6.85
C ASP A 226 -0.60 14.85 -6.07
N LYS A 227 -0.70 14.32 -4.85
CA LYS A 227 -1.83 14.61 -3.96
C LYS A 227 -1.87 16.09 -3.60
N ASP A 228 -0.73 16.67 -3.22
CA ASP A 228 -0.65 18.07 -2.85
C ASP A 228 -0.89 19.02 -4.03
N LEU A 229 -0.47 18.63 -5.23
CA LEU A 229 -0.85 19.35 -6.46
C LEU A 229 -2.37 19.41 -6.66
N ARG A 230 -3.10 18.37 -6.25
CA ARG A 230 -4.56 18.24 -6.47
C ARG A 230 -5.43 18.93 -5.43
N ASP A 231 -4.88 19.33 -4.29
CA ASP A 231 -5.71 19.85 -3.19
C ASP A 231 -5.10 21.02 -2.38
N THR A 232 -3.86 21.43 -2.67
CA THR A 232 -3.23 22.52 -1.92
C THR A 232 -3.73 23.89 -2.44
N PRO A 233 -4.25 24.75 -1.55
CA PRO A 233 -4.64 26.11 -1.90
C PRO A 233 -3.43 27.00 -2.25
N GLU A 234 -3.64 27.97 -3.14
CA GLU A 234 -2.65 28.99 -3.52
C GLU A 234 -2.01 29.68 -2.30
N ALA A 235 -2.81 30.04 -1.30
CA ALA A 235 -2.32 30.74 -0.10
C ALA A 235 -1.28 29.92 0.68
N VAL A 236 -1.42 28.59 0.72
CA VAL A 236 -0.45 27.70 1.35
C VAL A 236 0.85 27.67 0.56
N LEU A 237 0.77 27.51 -0.76
CA LEU A 237 1.95 27.53 -1.63
C LEU A 237 2.72 28.86 -1.53
N LYS A 238 2.00 29.99 -1.48
CA LYS A 238 2.59 31.32 -1.28
C LYS A 238 3.34 31.44 0.04
N ASP A 239 2.74 30.98 1.15
CA ASP A 239 3.41 31.00 2.45
C ASP A 239 4.76 30.28 2.38
N HIS A 240 4.76 29.07 1.84
CA HIS A 240 5.96 28.25 1.77
C HIS A 240 7.03 28.81 0.82
N LEU A 241 6.63 29.44 -0.28
CA LEU A 241 7.57 30.10 -1.19
C LEU A 241 8.19 31.34 -0.56
N GLN A 242 7.35 32.23 0.00
CA GLN A 242 7.76 33.54 0.49
C GLN A 242 8.61 33.47 1.76
N HIS A 243 8.37 32.45 2.58
CA HIS A 243 9.04 32.26 3.86
C HIS A 243 10.12 31.17 3.82
N THR A 244 10.63 30.86 2.61
CA THR A 244 11.77 29.96 2.43
C THR A 244 12.87 30.68 1.65
N PRO A 245 13.88 31.25 2.33
CA PRO A 245 15.01 31.88 1.66
C PRO A 245 15.74 30.89 0.75
N VAL A 246 16.13 31.33 -0.44
CA VAL A 246 16.93 30.51 -1.37
C VAL A 246 18.24 30.09 -0.71
N SER A 247 18.62 28.84 -0.90
CA SER A 247 19.83 28.26 -0.37
C SER A 247 20.50 27.34 -1.39
N GLU A 248 21.82 27.30 -1.40
CA GLU A 248 22.63 26.37 -2.19
C GLU A 248 22.79 24.98 -1.52
N ASN A 249 22.12 24.77 -0.39
CA ASN A 249 22.16 23.49 0.31
C ASN A 249 21.59 22.37 -0.58
N PRO A 250 22.32 21.26 -0.82
CA PRO A 250 21.83 20.15 -1.63
C PRO A 250 20.53 19.52 -1.12
N LEU A 251 20.22 19.71 0.16
CA LEU A 251 19.01 19.23 0.82
C LEU A 251 17.85 20.24 0.75
N PHE A 252 18.05 21.39 0.07
CA PHE A 252 17.11 22.50 0.09
C PHE A 252 15.73 22.14 -0.44
N ASP A 253 15.66 21.59 -1.65
CA ASP A 253 14.39 21.33 -2.31
C ASP A 253 13.53 20.33 -1.52
N ALA A 254 14.09 19.19 -1.18
CA ALA A 254 13.36 18.09 -0.55
C ALA A 254 13.05 18.32 0.93
N TYR A 255 13.93 19.04 1.67
CA TYR A 255 13.90 19.04 3.13
C TYR A 255 13.87 20.41 3.79
N ILE A 256 13.80 21.50 2.99
CA ILE A 256 13.59 22.87 3.45
C ILE A 256 12.44 23.52 2.67
N LEU A 257 12.49 23.50 1.32
CA LEU A 257 11.46 24.09 0.46
C LEU A 257 10.16 23.31 0.53
N ASN A 258 10.25 21.98 0.41
CA ASN A 258 9.10 21.07 0.48
C ASN A 258 8.34 21.25 1.79
N PRO A 259 7.06 21.65 1.76
CA PRO A 259 6.26 21.83 2.97
C PRO A 259 5.74 20.53 3.57
N ARG A 260 5.60 19.44 2.77
CA ARG A 260 5.11 18.15 3.21
C ARG A 260 6.15 17.44 4.07
N ILE A 261 5.74 16.97 5.26
CA ILE A 261 6.62 16.30 6.20
C ILE A 261 6.31 14.81 6.26
N ALA A 262 5.03 14.46 6.42
CA ALA A 262 4.54 13.09 6.44
C ALA A 262 3.14 13.02 5.81
N ASN A 263 2.11 12.73 6.59
CA ASN A 263 0.72 12.56 6.16
C ASN A 263 -0.24 13.60 6.76
N GLU A 264 0.28 14.70 7.29
CA GLU A 264 -0.52 15.78 7.86
C GLU A 264 -1.31 16.56 6.80
N MET A 265 -2.33 17.29 7.22
CA MET A 265 -2.97 18.30 6.38
C MET A 265 -1.99 19.43 6.13
N LEU A 266 -1.68 19.72 4.87
CA LEU A 266 -0.75 20.79 4.51
C LEU A 266 -1.36 22.15 4.80
N THR A 267 -0.64 22.96 5.59
CA THR A 267 -1.06 24.29 6.04
C THR A 267 0.05 25.33 5.88
N ALA A 268 -0.33 26.60 5.88
CA ALA A 268 0.60 27.74 5.84
C ALA A 268 1.27 27.92 7.22
N TYR A 269 2.36 27.20 7.48
CA TYR A 269 2.98 27.18 8.80
C TYR A 269 4.31 27.96 8.89
N LYS A 270 4.96 28.30 7.78
CA LYS A 270 6.30 28.91 7.83
C LYS A 270 6.28 30.33 8.38
N ASP A 271 5.40 31.20 7.87
CA ASP A 271 5.22 32.55 8.41
C ASP A 271 4.83 32.51 9.88
N PHE A 272 3.91 31.60 10.21
CA PHE A 272 3.47 31.43 11.60
C PHE A 272 4.65 31.16 12.54
N PHE A 273 5.50 30.18 12.23
CA PHE A 273 6.63 29.84 13.11
C PHE A 273 7.75 30.86 13.10
N GLN A 274 7.99 31.54 11.98
CA GLN A 274 8.94 32.64 11.92
C GLN A 274 8.54 33.81 12.83
N LYS A 275 7.23 34.01 13.03
CA LYS A 275 6.70 35.03 13.95
C LYS A 275 6.57 34.52 15.39
N ALA A 276 6.19 33.27 15.57
CA ALA A 276 5.95 32.68 16.91
C ALA A 276 7.25 32.35 17.67
N ILE A 277 8.31 32.00 16.96
CA ILE A 277 9.62 31.72 17.54
C ILE A 277 10.37 33.03 17.73
N SER A 278 10.72 33.35 18.99
CA SER A 278 11.47 34.57 19.27
C SER A 278 12.86 34.55 18.60
N PRO A 279 13.40 35.71 18.16
CA PRO A 279 14.70 35.76 17.51
C PRO A 279 15.82 35.05 18.26
N GLY A 280 15.92 35.27 19.59
CA GLY A 280 16.95 34.62 20.41
C GLY A 280 16.78 33.10 20.55
N LEU A 281 15.54 32.58 20.44
CA LEU A 281 15.30 31.14 20.36
C LEU A 281 15.66 30.59 18.98
N ALA A 282 15.31 31.32 17.92
CA ALA A 282 15.62 30.93 16.53
C ALA A 282 17.15 30.84 16.32
N GLU A 283 17.92 31.78 16.85
CA GLU A 283 19.39 31.74 16.78
C GLU A 283 19.95 30.51 17.47
N LYS A 284 19.51 30.21 18.70
CA LYS A 284 19.95 29.01 19.43
C LYS A 284 19.64 27.71 18.69
N ILE A 285 18.46 27.64 18.06
CA ILE A 285 18.05 26.48 17.25
C ILE A 285 18.94 26.35 16.01
N LYS A 286 19.27 27.47 15.35
CA LYS A 286 20.15 27.46 14.15
C LYS A 286 21.59 27.10 14.49
N GLU A 287 22.09 27.53 15.63
CA GLU A 287 23.44 27.16 16.13
C GLU A 287 23.49 25.68 16.53
N ASN A 288 22.45 25.19 17.18
CA ASN A 288 22.37 23.81 17.62
C ASN A 288 20.91 23.30 17.61
N PRO A 289 20.49 22.55 16.57
CA PRO A 289 19.13 22.02 16.47
C PRO A 289 18.72 21.10 17.63
N SER A 290 19.67 20.48 18.35
CA SER A 290 19.35 19.68 19.54
C SER A 290 18.68 20.49 20.64
N PHE A 291 18.91 21.80 20.66
CA PHE A 291 18.20 22.71 21.57
C PHE A 291 16.67 22.68 21.34
N TRP A 292 16.25 22.50 20.09
CA TRP A 292 14.84 22.36 19.75
C TRP A 292 14.27 21.01 20.22
N THR A 293 15.06 19.95 20.19
CA THR A 293 14.71 18.65 20.76
C THR A 293 14.38 18.79 22.25
N GLN A 294 15.27 19.40 23.02
CA GLN A 294 15.06 19.62 24.45
C GLN A 294 13.87 20.54 24.74
N TRP A 295 13.67 21.57 23.91
CA TRP A 295 12.51 22.43 24.03
C TRP A 295 11.20 21.65 23.80
N CYS A 296 11.14 20.77 22.78
CA CYS A 296 9.97 19.92 22.51
C CYS A 296 9.69 18.96 23.68
N ILE A 297 10.71 18.28 24.19
CA ILE A 297 10.58 17.37 25.36
C ILE A 297 9.96 18.10 26.55
N LYS A 298 10.42 19.32 26.82
CA LYS A 298 9.98 20.11 27.98
C LYS A 298 8.58 20.71 27.81
N ASN A 299 8.19 21.10 26.59
CA ASN A 299 7.04 21.98 26.38
C ASN A 299 5.87 21.29 25.66
N ILE A 300 6.05 20.10 25.08
CA ILE A 300 4.99 19.35 24.41
C ILE A 300 4.66 18.11 25.22
N SER A 301 3.45 18.07 25.75
CA SER A 301 2.92 16.91 26.48
C SER A 301 2.41 15.85 25.50
N ILE A 302 2.93 14.62 25.61
CA ILE A 302 2.47 13.50 24.80
C ILE A 302 1.23 12.87 25.44
N ARG A 303 0.16 12.78 24.64
CA ARG A 303 -1.15 12.28 25.03
C ARG A 303 -1.73 11.42 23.90
N ASP A 304 -1.06 10.29 23.61
CA ASP A 304 -1.49 9.35 22.55
C ASP A 304 -2.93 8.87 22.75
N GLU A 305 -3.37 8.75 24.01
CA GLU A 305 -4.74 8.36 24.36
C GLU A 305 -5.82 9.37 23.93
N LEU A 306 -5.46 10.61 23.66
CA LEU A 306 -6.38 11.62 23.13
C LEU A 306 -6.51 11.57 21.61
N ASN A 307 -5.61 10.86 20.94
CA ASN A 307 -5.62 10.68 19.48
C ASN A 307 -5.57 9.20 19.07
N PRO A 308 -6.52 8.38 19.51
CA PRO A 308 -6.53 6.94 19.23
C PRO A 308 -6.75 6.60 17.75
N GLN A 309 -7.07 7.59 16.94
CA GLN A 309 -7.20 7.48 15.48
C GLN A 309 -5.88 7.74 14.76
N HIS A 310 -4.86 8.19 15.46
CA HIS A 310 -3.58 8.62 14.89
C HIS A 310 -3.74 9.66 13.76
N ILE A 311 -4.71 10.58 13.91
CA ILE A 311 -4.91 11.67 12.94
C ILE A 311 -3.80 12.71 13.16
N PRO A 312 -2.98 13.01 12.14
CA PRO A 312 -1.91 13.98 12.29
C PRO A 312 -2.45 15.37 12.65
N MET A 313 -1.92 15.96 13.70
CA MET A 313 -2.25 17.33 14.09
C MET A 313 -1.48 18.33 13.22
N MET A 314 -2.13 19.44 12.90
CA MET A 314 -1.45 20.57 12.25
C MET A 314 -0.35 21.13 13.16
N PRO A 315 0.84 21.47 12.63
CA PRO A 315 1.95 22.00 13.43
C PRO A 315 1.57 23.21 14.33
N GLN A 316 0.76 24.13 13.81
CA GLN A 316 0.27 25.29 14.58
C GLN A 316 -0.65 24.84 15.75
N GLY A 317 -1.42 23.76 15.53
CA GLY A 317 -2.27 23.17 16.59
C GLY A 317 -1.45 22.65 17.75
N VAL A 318 -0.36 21.93 17.47
CA VAL A 318 0.59 21.45 18.49
C VAL A 318 1.26 22.61 19.24
N TRP A 319 1.67 23.66 18.52
CA TRP A 319 2.23 24.87 19.15
C TRP A 319 1.24 25.53 20.12
N ASN A 320 0.00 25.68 19.72
CA ASN A 320 -1.02 26.38 20.51
C ASN A 320 -1.50 25.56 21.72
N SER A 321 -1.71 24.25 21.54
CA SER A 321 -2.22 23.36 22.58
C SER A 321 -1.15 22.87 23.55
N ARG A 322 0.11 22.79 23.12
CA ARG A 322 1.22 22.12 23.83
C ARG A 322 0.95 20.64 24.09
N ILE A 323 0.04 20.06 23.34
CA ILE A 323 -0.35 18.64 23.40
C ILE A 323 -0.17 18.03 22.01
N ALA A 324 0.36 16.81 21.94
CA ALA A 324 0.47 16.03 20.71
C ALA A 324 0.49 14.53 21.03
N ASP A 325 0.22 13.70 20.02
CA ASP A 325 0.75 12.34 19.99
C ASP A 325 2.22 12.34 19.52
N GLN A 326 2.87 11.19 19.57
CA GLN A 326 4.30 11.09 19.20
C GLN A 326 4.54 11.46 17.73
N HIS A 327 3.68 11.03 16.82
CA HIS A 327 3.80 11.30 15.38
C HIS A 327 3.58 12.79 15.08
N SER A 328 2.54 13.40 15.65
CA SER A 328 2.25 14.82 15.49
C SER A 328 3.34 15.72 16.08
N ARG A 329 4.01 15.28 17.18
CA ARG A 329 5.20 15.97 17.71
C ARG A 329 6.36 15.93 16.73
N ALA A 330 6.59 14.80 16.05
CA ALA A 330 7.64 14.68 15.04
C ALA A 330 7.39 15.60 13.85
N ILE A 331 6.15 15.64 13.35
CA ILE A 331 5.74 16.58 12.29
C ILE A 331 5.95 18.04 12.72
N PHE A 332 5.50 18.40 13.92
CA PHE A 332 5.70 19.73 14.49
C PHE A 332 7.19 20.10 14.60
N TYR A 333 8.02 19.18 15.07
CA TYR A 333 9.48 19.36 15.18
C TYR A 333 10.08 19.73 13.83
N VAL A 334 9.80 18.96 12.80
CA VAL A 334 10.30 19.17 11.43
C VAL A 334 9.75 20.47 10.84
N ALA A 335 8.47 20.80 11.05
CA ALA A 335 7.86 22.02 10.55
C ALA A 335 8.58 23.29 11.04
N VAL A 336 8.93 23.33 12.33
CA VAL A 336 9.67 24.46 12.92
C VAL A 336 11.07 24.54 12.32
N LEU A 337 11.82 23.45 12.24
CA LEU A 337 13.17 23.46 11.68
C LEU A 337 13.18 23.90 10.21
N ARG A 338 12.26 23.40 9.38
CA ARG A 338 12.13 23.86 7.98
C ARG A 338 11.75 25.35 7.89
N SER A 339 10.92 25.85 8.82
CA SER A 339 10.57 27.30 8.88
C SER A 339 11.77 28.17 9.22
N LEU A 340 12.77 27.63 9.91
CA LEU A 340 14.02 28.30 10.23
C LEU A 340 15.15 28.05 9.20
N GLY A 341 14.87 27.32 8.13
CA GLY A 341 15.83 27.01 7.07
C GLY A 341 16.76 25.83 7.37
N ILE A 342 16.40 24.98 8.33
CA ILE A 342 17.19 23.80 8.69
C ILE A 342 16.58 22.57 8.01
N ALA A 343 17.41 21.86 7.21
CA ALA A 343 16.98 20.63 6.56
C ALA A 343 16.63 19.56 7.60
N SER A 344 15.40 19.05 7.52
CA SER A 344 14.87 18.10 8.50
C SER A 344 13.77 17.23 7.87
N ARG A 345 13.59 16.02 8.43
CA ARG A 345 12.64 15.03 7.90
C ARG A 345 12.16 14.07 8.97
N ILE A 346 11.07 13.40 8.67
CA ILE A 346 10.78 12.06 9.18
C ILE A 346 11.29 11.12 8.09
N ASP A 347 12.25 10.27 8.41
CA ASP A 347 12.80 9.31 7.45
C ASP A 347 11.73 8.30 7.06
N GLU A 348 11.47 8.16 5.75
CA GLU A 348 10.35 7.36 5.24
C GLU A 348 10.51 5.86 5.56
N VAL A 349 11.75 5.35 5.57
CA VAL A 349 12.02 3.94 5.80
C VAL A 349 11.92 3.58 7.28
N THR A 350 12.56 4.36 8.14
CA THR A 350 12.72 4.03 9.56
C THR A 350 11.71 4.73 10.47
N GLY A 351 10.98 5.74 9.98
CA GLY A 351 10.10 6.59 10.77
C GLY A 351 10.83 7.54 11.73
N LYS A 352 12.18 7.58 11.70
CA LYS A 352 12.98 8.44 12.59
C LYS A 352 12.83 9.91 12.23
N THR A 353 12.71 10.75 13.25
CA THR A 353 12.85 12.19 13.08
C THR A 353 14.32 12.54 12.95
N GLN A 354 14.70 13.35 11.96
CA GLN A 354 16.08 13.69 11.68
C GLN A 354 16.23 15.16 11.29
N TYR A 355 17.39 15.76 11.59
CA TYR A 355 17.84 17.01 11.01
C TYR A 355 19.24 16.86 10.41
N ALA A 356 19.58 17.68 9.42
CA ALA A 356 20.93 17.68 8.86
C ALA A 356 21.86 18.55 9.71
N GLY A 357 23.00 17.99 10.12
CA GLY A 357 24.08 18.72 10.75
C GLY A 357 24.78 19.67 9.77
N THR A 358 25.71 20.47 10.27
CA THR A 358 26.51 21.40 9.45
C THR A 358 27.39 20.70 8.43
N ASP A 359 27.68 19.43 8.63
CA ASP A 359 28.40 18.54 7.71
C ASP A 359 27.48 17.87 6.64
N GLY A 360 26.19 18.21 6.64
CA GLY A 360 25.17 17.65 5.75
C GLY A 360 24.72 16.23 6.10
N LYS A 361 25.21 15.65 7.19
CA LYS A 361 24.77 14.32 7.62
C LYS A 361 23.53 14.39 8.48
N TRP A 362 22.67 13.36 8.33
CA TRP A 362 21.47 13.21 9.14
C TRP A 362 21.82 12.83 10.58
N GLN A 363 21.22 13.54 11.51
CA GLN A 363 21.31 13.29 12.97
C GLN A 363 19.93 12.82 13.43
N ASP A 364 19.90 11.69 14.13
CA ASP A 364 18.67 11.14 14.69
C ASP A 364 18.22 11.97 15.91
N VAL A 365 16.92 12.21 16.01
CA VAL A 365 16.30 12.91 17.13
C VAL A 365 15.68 11.89 18.07
N ASP A 366 16.19 11.83 19.29
CA ASP A 366 15.61 11.03 20.36
C ASP A 366 14.87 11.94 21.36
N PHE A 367 13.56 11.86 21.36
CA PHE A 367 12.73 12.62 22.30
C PHE A 367 12.63 11.97 23.69
N THR A 368 13.31 10.86 23.95
CA THR A 368 13.34 10.18 25.25
C THR A 368 14.67 10.37 25.96
N ALA A 369 15.73 10.67 25.21
CA ALA A 369 17.08 10.81 25.74
C ALA A 369 17.40 12.26 26.13
N THR A 370 18.19 12.40 27.19
CA THR A 370 18.75 13.69 27.61
C THR A 370 19.97 14.09 26.80
N THR A 371 20.59 13.16 26.07
CA THR A 371 21.75 13.34 25.21
C THR A 371 21.53 12.58 23.89
N GLU A 372 21.87 13.23 22.77
CA GLU A 372 21.82 12.59 21.46
C GLU A 372 22.90 11.50 21.39
N ALA A 373 22.46 10.28 21.07
CA ALA A 373 23.35 9.16 20.76
C ALA A 373 22.93 8.57 19.43
N ASN A 374 23.84 8.52 18.46
CA ASN A 374 23.61 7.77 17.24
C ASN A 374 23.50 6.28 17.60
N ILE A 375 22.40 5.65 17.17
CA ILE A 375 22.22 4.21 17.32
C ILE A 375 23.30 3.52 16.48
N PRO A 376 24.10 2.61 17.04
CA PRO A 376 25.10 1.86 16.29
C PRO A 376 24.45 1.10 15.14
N GLN A 377 25.20 0.86 14.06
CA GLN A 377 24.69 0.17 12.89
C GLN A 377 25.45 -1.14 12.64
N GLY A 378 24.71 -2.12 12.12
CA GLY A 378 25.22 -3.33 11.50
C GLY A 378 24.70 -3.46 10.07
N LYS A 379 24.88 -4.63 9.48
CA LYS A 379 24.45 -4.90 8.11
C LYS A 379 23.60 -6.15 8.03
N LEU A 380 22.62 -6.15 7.11
CA LEU A 380 21.79 -7.30 6.78
C LEU A 380 22.07 -7.73 5.34
N VAL A 381 22.19 -9.05 5.14
CA VAL A 381 22.15 -9.70 3.83
C VAL A 381 21.14 -10.83 3.90
N ALA A 382 20.25 -10.95 2.93
CA ALA A 382 19.39 -12.12 2.81
C ALA A 382 19.70 -12.90 1.55
N THR A 383 20.02 -14.18 1.71
CA THR A 383 20.09 -15.12 0.59
C THR A 383 18.68 -15.48 0.13
N TYR A 384 18.53 -15.75 -1.16
CA TYR A 384 17.27 -16.21 -1.72
C TYR A 384 17.52 -17.36 -2.70
N LYS A 385 16.77 -18.43 -2.52
CA LYS A 385 16.72 -19.54 -3.45
C LYS A 385 15.48 -19.37 -4.33
N PRO A 386 15.64 -19.01 -5.62
CA PRO A 386 14.50 -18.75 -6.49
C PRO A 386 13.52 -19.93 -6.55
N VAL A 387 12.25 -19.64 -6.35
CA VAL A 387 11.15 -20.56 -6.59
C VAL A 387 10.57 -20.32 -8.00
N LYS A 388 9.89 -21.32 -8.57
CA LYS A 388 9.37 -21.26 -9.94
C LYS A 388 8.54 -19.97 -10.16
N ALA A 389 8.85 -19.25 -11.23
CA ALA A 389 8.24 -17.99 -11.66
C ALA A 389 8.44 -16.78 -10.73
N LEU A 390 9.20 -16.90 -9.63
CA LEU A 390 9.54 -15.78 -8.75
C LEU A 390 11.07 -15.75 -8.60
N THR A 391 11.73 -14.96 -9.41
CA THR A 391 13.19 -14.83 -9.40
C THR A 391 13.69 -13.70 -8.53
N ASN A 392 12.88 -12.65 -8.34
CA ASN A 392 13.23 -11.47 -7.57
C ASN A 392 12.01 -11.00 -6.75
N PRO A 393 11.85 -11.46 -5.50
CA PRO A 393 10.75 -11.08 -4.64
C PRO A 393 10.64 -9.57 -4.44
N LEU A 394 9.40 -9.05 -4.44
CA LEU A 394 9.09 -7.63 -4.19
C LEU A 394 8.75 -7.40 -2.73
N TYR A 395 9.18 -6.29 -2.20
CA TYR A 395 8.76 -5.79 -0.89
C TYR A 395 7.24 -5.60 -0.87
N TYR A 396 6.61 -5.72 0.26
CA TYR A 396 5.16 -5.77 0.49
C TYR A 396 4.44 -6.95 -0.20
N SER A 397 4.77 -7.28 -1.44
CA SER A 397 4.10 -8.39 -2.14
C SER A 397 4.52 -9.76 -1.63
N HIS A 398 5.82 -9.93 -1.37
CA HIS A 398 6.42 -11.23 -1.07
C HIS A 398 7.16 -11.26 0.26
N PHE A 399 7.70 -10.13 0.70
CA PHE A 399 8.39 -10.02 1.99
C PHE A 399 8.29 -8.62 2.59
N THR A 400 8.48 -8.55 3.92
CA THR A 400 8.62 -7.30 4.67
C THR A 400 9.63 -7.49 5.80
N LEU A 401 10.21 -6.37 6.24
CA LEU A 401 11.17 -6.29 7.32
C LEU A 401 10.66 -5.33 8.40
N SER A 402 10.70 -5.75 9.65
CA SER A 402 10.24 -4.95 10.78
C SER A 402 11.28 -4.95 11.89
N LYS A 403 11.38 -3.83 12.64
CA LYS A 403 12.26 -3.69 13.80
C LYS A 403 11.42 -3.74 15.07
N TYR A 404 11.92 -4.46 16.08
CA TYR A 404 11.29 -4.56 17.40
C TYR A 404 11.41 -3.24 18.18
N HIS A 405 10.31 -2.80 18.73
CA HIS A 405 10.23 -1.64 19.59
C HIS A 405 9.13 -1.83 20.65
N ASN A 406 9.48 -1.79 21.93
CA ASN A 406 8.52 -1.82 23.04
C ASN A 406 7.42 -2.88 22.94
N GLY A 407 7.81 -4.14 22.75
CA GLY A 407 6.87 -5.28 22.73
C GLY A 407 6.26 -5.59 21.35
N THR A 408 6.45 -4.74 20.34
CA THR A 408 5.87 -4.88 19.01
C THR A 408 6.93 -4.71 17.91
N PHE A 409 6.59 -5.15 16.70
CA PHE A 409 7.43 -4.92 15.51
C PHE A 409 6.86 -3.78 14.67
N GLN A 410 7.71 -2.81 14.33
CA GLN A 410 7.41 -1.69 13.45
C GLN A 410 7.97 -1.97 12.06
N LEU A 411 7.12 -1.88 11.05
CA LEU A 411 7.48 -2.10 9.66
C LEU A 411 8.48 -1.04 9.18
N LEU A 412 9.52 -1.46 8.45
CA LEU A 412 10.34 -0.57 7.65
C LEU A 412 9.63 -0.28 6.34
N THR A 413 9.44 0.99 6.02
CA THR A 413 8.62 1.43 4.89
C THR A 413 9.50 1.81 3.71
N PHE A 414 9.61 0.92 2.72
CA PHE A 414 10.30 1.21 1.45
C PHE A 414 9.29 1.73 0.41
N PRO A 415 9.74 2.37 -0.69
CA PRO A 415 8.86 2.78 -1.79
C PRO A 415 8.02 1.61 -2.33
N GLU A 416 6.72 1.84 -2.58
CA GLU A 416 5.81 0.84 -3.18
C GLU A 416 5.98 0.78 -4.70
N ASP A 417 7.18 0.47 -5.16
CA ASP A 417 7.48 0.33 -6.57
C ASP A 417 8.38 -0.89 -6.85
N ASN A 418 8.67 -1.15 -8.11
CA ASN A 418 9.51 -2.28 -8.52
C ASN A 418 10.98 -2.15 -8.11
N SER A 419 11.43 -1.00 -7.61
CA SER A 419 12.80 -0.83 -7.11
C SER A 419 12.99 -1.48 -5.75
N SER A 420 11.94 -1.59 -4.94
CA SER A 420 11.95 -2.26 -3.64
C SER A 420 11.79 -3.78 -3.80
N ASN A 421 12.87 -4.45 -4.13
CA ASN A 421 12.93 -5.89 -4.37
C ASN A 421 14.14 -6.51 -3.65
N TRP A 422 14.15 -7.84 -3.53
CA TRP A 422 15.25 -8.56 -2.87
C TRP A 422 16.63 -8.21 -3.45
N GLU A 423 16.74 -8.11 -4.78
CA GLU A 423 18.03 -7.86 -5.44
C GLU A 423 18.63 -6.51 -5.06
N ASN A 424 17.80 -5.48 -4.98
CA ASN A 424 18.22 -4.13 -4.61
C ASN A 424 18.37 -3.91 -3.10
N LEU A 425 17.50 -4.54 -2.30
CA LEU A 425 17.46 -4.28 -0.85
C LEU A 425 18.32 -5.24 -0.03
N LEU A 426 18.27 -6.55 -0.31
CA LEU A 426 18.79 -7.56 0.60
C LEU A 426 19.86 -8.48 0.02
N LYS A 427 20.07 -8.45 -1.29
CA LYS A 427 21.13 -9.25 -1.95
C LYS A 427 22.53 -8.75 -1.58
N HIS A 428 22.66 -7.46 -1.33
CA HIS A 428 23.89 -6.79 -0.89
C HIS A 428 23.75 -6.26 0.53
N PRO A 429 24.87 -6.03 1.26
CA PRO A 429 24.80 -5.56 2.63
C PRO A 429 24.04 -4.23 2.79
N MET A 430 22.87 -4.27 3.42
CA MET A 430 22.05 -3.10 3.77
C MET A 430 22.38 -2.68 5.21
N SER A 431 22.70 -1.41 5.44
CA SER A 431 22.93 -0.86 6.77
C SER A 431 21.61 -0.70 7.53
N LEU A 432 21.57 -1.19 8.76
CA LEU A 432 20.44 -1.09 9.68
C LEU A 432 20.95 -0.75 11.08
N ASP A 433 20.11 -0.10 11.87
CA ASP A 433 20.39 0.08 13.29
C ASP A 433 20.53 -1.26 14.00
N THR A 434 21.35 -1.30 15.04
CA THR A 434 21.37 -2.47 15.92
C THR A 434 20.00 -2.71 16.55
N GLY A 435 19.68 -3.96 16.79
CA GLY A 435 18.41 -4.33 17.41
C GLY A 435 17.87 -5.68 16.93
N TYR A 436 16.64 -5.97 17.33
CA TYR A 436 15.94 -7.20 17.02
C TYR A 436 14.97 -6.99 15.86
N TYR A 437 14.99 -7.89 14.90
CA TYR A 437 14.26 -7.76 13.63
C TYR A 437 13.43 -8.99 13.30
N MET A 438 12.42 -8.77 12.47
CA MET A 438 11.52 -9.78 11.94
C MET A 438 11.44 -9.64 10.42
N LEU A 439 11.80 -10.69 9.69
CA LEU A 439 11.59 -10.84 8.25
C LEU A 439 10.39 -11.75 8.03
N VAL A 440 9.33 -11.23 7.44
CA VAL A 440 8.14 -11.99 7.05
C VAL A 440 8.16 -12.23 5.56
N THR A 441 7.88 -13.45 5.14
CA THR A 441 7.65 -13.81 3.74
C THR A 441 6.31 -14.51 3.59
N GLY A 442 5.77 -14.52 2.36
CA GLY A 442 4.57 -15.31 2.12
C GLY A 442 4.23 -15.52 0.66
N THR A 443 3.81 -16.73 0.36
CA THR A 443 3.28 -17.13 -0.93
C THR A 443 1.76 -17.15 -0.86
N ARG A 444 1.11 -16.32 -1.66
CA ARG A 444 -0.36 -16.33 -1.80
C ARG A 444 -0.79 -17.43 -2.74
N LEU A 445 -1.81 -18.16 -2.31
CA LEU A 445 -2.43 -19.23 -3.07
C LEU A 445 -3.69 -18.71 -3.78
N ALA A 446 -4.10 -19.39 -4.85
CA ALA A 446 -5.31 -19.07 -5.59
C ALA A 446 -6.57 -19.20 -4.71
N SER A 447 -6.57 -20.13 -3.78
CA SER A 447 -7.62 -20.30 -2.74
C SER A 447 -7.76 -19.08 -1.81
N GLY A 448 -6.85 -18.11 -1.89
CA GLY A 448 -6.75 -16.98 -0.95
C GLY A 448 -5.94 -17.27 0.30
N GLY A 449 -5.50 -18.52 0.47
CA GLY A 449 -4.59 -18.93 1.56
C GLY A 449 -3.20 -18.32 1.41
N VAL A 450 -2.41 -18.38 2.47
CA VAL A 450 -1.02 -17.92 2.48
C VAL A 450 -0.12 -18.89 3.20
N LEU A 451 0.98 -19.25 2.56
CA LEU A 451 2.08 -19.98 3.17
C LEU A 451 3.13 -18.98 3.64
N SER A 452 3.08 -18.57 4.91
CA SER A 452 4.02 -17.58 5.45
C SER A 452 5.21 -18.23 6.15
N ASN A 453 6.34 -17.51 6.13
CA ASN A 453 7.49 -17.81 6.97
C ASN A 453 7.96 -16.51 7.63
N THR A 454 8.26 -16.58 8.91
CA THR A 454 8.73 -15.44 9.71
C THR A 454 10.06 -15.84 10.35
N THR A 455 11.09 -15.01 10.16
CA THR A 455 12.41 -15.23 10.75
C THR A 455 12.74 -14.05 11.67
N PHE A 456 13.10 -14.36 12.91
CA PHE A 456 13.54 -13.39 13.92
C PHE A 456 15.05 -13.45 14.07
N PHE A 457 15.72 -12.30 14.09
CA PHE A 457 17.19 -12.21 14.15
C PHE A 457 17.66 -10.87 14.72
N ASN A 458 18.95 -10.81 15.05
CA ASN A 458 19.58 -9.61 15.58
C ASN A 458 20.50 -8.95 14.56
N ILE A 459 20.53 -7.63 14.57
CA ILE A 459 21.56 -6.81 13.92
C ILE A 459 22.49 -6.29 15.02
N GLU A 460 23.78 -6.64 14.93
CA GLU A 460 24.80 -6.27 15.89
C GLU A 460 25.76 -5.23 15.28
N GLU A 461 26.29 -4.37 16.15
CA GLU A 461 27.20 -3.28 15.73
C GLU A 461 28.40 -3.81 14.93
N GLY A 462 28.63 -3.19 13.78
CA GLY A 462 29.76 -3.48 12.88
C GLY A 462 29.75 -4.87 12.24
N LYS A 463 28.75 -5.73 12.56
CA LYS A 463 28.65 -7.08 11.99
C LYS A 463 27.70 -7.14 10.80
N THR A 464 27.88 -8.18 9.98
CA THR A 464 26.93 -8.53 8.93
C THR A 464 26.14 -9.76 9.36
N THR A 465 24.84 -9.57 9.56
CA THR A 465 23.89 -10.66 9.79
C THR A 465 23.44 -11.22 8.44
N THR A 466 23.50 -12.54 8.29
CA THR A 466 22.99 -13.24 7.09
C THR A 466 21.74 -14.03 7.48
N THR A 467 20.66 -13.85 6.71
CA THR A 467 19.42 -14.62 6.84
C THR A 467 19.01 -15.22 5.50
N GLU A 468 17.96 -16.01 5.46
CA GLU A 468 17.39 -16.56 4.23
C GLU A 468 15.97 -16.01 4.03
N LEU A 469 15.68 -15.53 2.81
CA LEU A 469 14.35 -15.17 2.38
C LEU A 469 13.66 -16.43 1.87
N ILE A 470 12.87 -17.07 2.74
CA ILE A 470 12.26 -18.38 2.47
C ILE A 470 10.86 -18.19 1.88
N MET A 471 10.71 -18.49 0.59
CA MET A 471 9.39 -18.55 -0.07
C MET A 471 8.89 -19.99 -0.03
N ARG A 472 7.84 -20.26 0.76
CA ARG A 472 7.24 -21.60 0.86
C ARG A 472 6.38 -21.91 -0.37
N GLU A 473 6.36 -23.16 -0.80
CA GLU A 473 5.54 -23.64 -1.91
C GLU A 473 4.72 -24.86 -1.50
N ASN A 474 3.51 -24.96 -2.05
CA ASN A 474 2.73 -26.18 -2.08
C ASN A 474 2.55 -26.60 -3.55
N PRO A 475 3.15 -27.69 -4.02
CA PRO A 475 3.06 -28.11 -5.42
C PRO A 475 1.64 -28.55 -5.83
N ASP A 476 0.79 -28.84 -4.85
CA ASP A 476 -0.60 -29.28 -5.11
C ASP A 476 -1.59 -28.13 -5.24
N GLU A 477 -1.17 -26.91 -4.89
CA GLU A 477 -2.02 -25.71 -4.96
C GLU A 477 -1.54 -24.71 -6.02
N VAL A 478 -2.49 -23.99 -6.60
CA VAL A 478 -2.21 -22.91 -7.55
C VAL A 478 -1.81 -21.66 -6.76
N LYS A 479 -0.68 -21.08 -7.11
CA LYS A 479 -0.19 -19.84 -6.49
C LYS A 479 -0.50 -18.61 -7.34
N VAL A 480 -0.62 -17.46 -6.69
CA VAL A 480 -0.64 -16.16 -7.37
C VAL A 480 0.78 -15.82 -7.82
N ILE A 481 0.95 -15.57 -9.12
CA ILE A 481 2.27 -15.34 -9.74
C ILE A 481 2.47 -13.90 -10.22
N GLY A 482 1.44 -13.08 -10.20
CA GLY A 482 1.49 -11.68 -10.63
C GLY A 482 0.16 -10.97 -10.50
N SER A 483 0.08 -9.78 -11.08
CA SER A 483 -1.14 -8.98 -11.08
C SER A 483 -1.39 -8.32 -12.43
N LEU A 484 -2.66 -8.02 -12.70
CA LEU A 484 -3.11 -7.18 -13.83
C LEU A 484 -4.26 -6.26 -13.36
N ASN A 485 -4.54 -5.23 -14.13
CA ASN A 485 -5.72 -4.40 -13.85
C ASN A 485 -6.91 -4.93 -14.66
N SER A 486 -7.86 -5.61 -14.00
CA SER A 486 -9.07 -6.13 -14.62
C SER A 486 -10.06 -5.05 -15.09
N GLU A 487 -9.89 -3.82 -14.65
CA GLU A 487 -10.65 -2.65 -15.11
C GLU A 487 -10.07 -2.03 -16.39
N ALA A 488 -8.97 -2.57 -16.94
CA ALA A 488 -8.43 -2.13 -18.22
C ALA A 488 -9.45 -2.33 -19.36
N PHE A 489 -9.48 -1.37 -20.28
CA PHE A 489 -10.47 -1.31 -21.36
C PHE A 489 -9.92 -1.92 -22.66
N PHE A 490 -10.79 -2.57 -23.38
CA PHE A 490 -10.59 -3.02 -24.76
C PHE A 490 -11.83 -2.70 -25.62
N LEU A 491 -11.72 -2.76 -26.93
CA LEU A 491 -12.84 -2.57 -27.85
C LEU A 491 -13.36 -3.94 -28.30
N PRO A 492 -14.56 -4.40 -27.83
CA PRO A 492 -15.15 -5.65 -28.32
C PRO A 492 -15.44 -5.61 -29.83
N ALA A 493 -15.27 -6.73 -30.52
CA ALA A 493 -15.48 -6.83 -31.97
C ALA A 493 -16.91 -6.42 -32.43
N ASN A 494 -17.90 -6.60 -31.56
CA ASN A 494 -19.31 -6.30 -31.82
C ASN A 494 -19.81 -5.02 -31.14
N SER A 495 -18.90 -4.13 -30.70
CA SER A 495 -19.25 -2.89 -30.02
C SER A 495 -18.49 -1.71 -30.60
N SER A 496 -19.08 -0.54 -30.60
CA SER A 496 -18.41 0.73 -30.89
C SER A 496 -17.89 1.44 -29.63
N ALA A 497 -18.22 0.91 -28.43
CA ALA A 497 -17.80 1.47 -27.15
C ALA A 497 -16.82 0.52 -26.44
N PRO A 498 -15.72 1.04 -25.88
CA PRO A 498 -14.81 0.24 -25.05
C PRO A 498 -15.52 -0.35 -23.84
N GLN A 499 -15.12 -1.55 -23.43
CA GLN A 499 -15.59 -2.23 -22.23
C GLN A 499 -14.38 -2.68 -21.40
N SER A 500 -14.52 -2.72 -20.07
CA SER A 500 -13.46 -3.29 -19.25
C SER A 500 -13.49 -4.82 -19.27
N ILE A 501 -12.35 -5.43 -19.00
CA ILE A 501 -12.24 -6.89 -18.86
C ILE A 501 -13.26 -7.38 -17.83
N LEU A 502 -13.33 -6.72 -16.66
CA LEU A 502 -14.24 -7.06 -15.57
C LEU A 502 -15.72 -6.97 -15.96
N GLN A 503 -16.12 -5.94 -16.73
CA GLN A 503 -17.50 -5.83 -17.23
C GLN A 503 -17.88 -6.98 -18.16
N THR A 504 -16.92 -7.46 -18.96
CA THR A 504 -17.13 -8.52 -19.94
C THR A 504 -17.15 -9.91 -19.30
N THR A 505 -16.21 -10.17 -18.38
CA THR A 505 -16.01 -11.51 -17.78
C THR A 505 -16.83 -11.77 -16.52
N GLY A 506 -17.29 -10.71 -15.86
CA GLY A 506 -17.97 -10.81 -14.58
C GLY A 506 -17.02 -11.15 -13.42
N ARG A 507 -17.61 -11.58 -12.29
CA ARG A 507 -16.85 -11.93 -11.08
C ARG A 507 -16.28 -13.34 -11.16
N GLY A 508 -15.14 -13.55 -10.51
CA GLY A 508 -14.42 -14.81 -10.40
C GLY A 508 -13.20 -14.84 -11.30
N TYR A 509 -12.76 -16.05 -11.65
CA TYR A 509 -11.65 -16.25 -12.57
C TYR A 509 -12.08 -16.08 -14.02
N PHE A 510 -11.15 -15.63 -14.87
CA PHE A 510 -11.33 -15.45 -16.30
C PHE A 510 -10.03 -15.70 -17.07
N ILE A 511 -10.13 -15.84 -18.38
CA ILE A 511 -8.96 -15.98 -19.26
C ILE A 511 -8.83 -14.74 -20.14
N ILE A 512 -7.60 -14.26 -20.30
CA ILE A 512 -7.20 -13.27 -21.31
C ILE A 512 -6.23 -13.93 -22.27
N GLY A 513 -6.46 -13.79 -23.56
CA GLY A 513 -5.52 -14.15 -24.62
C GLY A 513 -5.16 -12.94 -25.46
N ILE A 514 -3.86 -12.64 -25.62
CA ILE A 514 -3.36 -11.67 -26.62
C ILE A 514 -2.86 -12.48 -27.81
N LEU A 515 -3.48 -12.27 -28.97
CA LEU A 515 -3.32 -13.12 -30.14
C LEU A 515 -2.59 -12.41 -31.30
N GLY A 516 -1.80 -13.16 -32.06
CA GLY A 516 -1.30 -12.74 -33.37
C GLY A 516 -2.09 -13.43 -34.48
N ALA A 517 -2.87 -12.67 -35.26
CA ALA A 517 -3.69 -13.25 -36.33
C ALA A 517 -2.85 -13.95 -37.40
N GLY A 518 -3.25 -15.17 -37.78
CA GLY A 518 -2.57 -15.99 -38.79
C GLY A 518 -1.19 -16.55 -38.36
N GLN A 519 -0.77 -16.30 -37.14
CA GLN A 519 0.47 -16.86 -36.60
C GLN A 519 0.23 -18.31 -36.17
N GLU A 520 1.18 -19.19 -36.49
CA GLU A 520 1.08 -20.61 -36.18
C GLU A 520 0.93 -20.87 -34.66
N PRO A 521 1.68 -20.23 -33.74
CA PRO A 521 1.48 -20.42 -32.30
C PRO A 521 0.05 -20.05 -31.83
N THR A 522 -0.52 -18.99 -32.38
CA THR A 522 -1.92 -18.59 -32.08
C THR A 522 -2.91 -19.63 -32.59
N ASN A 523 -2.73 -20.10 -33.83
CA ASN A 523 -3.61 -21.10 -34.43
C ASN A 523 -3.57 -22.42 -33.67
N HIS A 524 -2.39 -22.83 -33.20
CA HIS A 524 -2.20 -24.01 -32.36
C HIS A 524 -2.95 -23.86 -31.03
N ALA A 525 -2.77 -22.74 -30.35
CA ALA A 525 -3.44 -22.44 -29.07
C ALA A 525 -4.96 -22.46 -29.21
N LEU A 526 -5.50 -21.86 -30.29
CA LEU A 526 -6.95 -21.84 -30.54
C LEU A 526 -7.52 -23.24 -30.86
N ARG A 527 -6.75 -24.10 -31.54
CA ARG A 527 -7.14 -25.51 -31.77
C ARG A 527 -7.17 -26.30 -30.46
N ASP A 528 -6.18 -26.12 -29.60
CA ASP A 528 -6.15 -26.75 -28.27
C ASP A 528 -7.36 -26.33 -27.42
N ILE A 529 -7.72 -25.04 -27.44
CA ILE A 529 -8.90 -24.53 -26.74
C ILE A 529 -10.18 -25.09 -27.35
N ALA A 530 -10.29 -25.13 -28.70
CA ALA A 530 -11.45 -25.67 -29.42
C ALA A 530 -11.65 -27.16 -29.13
N ALA A 531 -10.58 -27.95 -28.97
CA ALA A 531 -10.65 -29.35 -28.62
C ALA A 531 -11.28 -29.60 -27.23
N LEU A 532 -11.20 -28.64 -26.33
CA LEU A 532 -11.73 -28.69 -24.96
C LEU A 532 -12.96 -27.78 -24.76
N LYS A 533 -13.68 -27.50 -25.84
CA LYS A 533 -14.87 -26.62 -25.84
C LYS A 533 -15.81 -26.90 -24.68
N GLN A 534 -16.19 -28.16 -24.51
CA GLN A 534 -17.19 -28.57 -23.52
C GLN A 534 -16.69 -28.31 -22.08
N ASP A 535 -15.40 -28.50 -21.83
CA ASP A 535 -14.81 -28.26 -20.51
C ASP A 535 -14.81 -26.77 -20.16
N PHE A 536 -14.43 -25.91 -21.11
CA PHE A 536 -14.50 -24.45 -20.93
C PHE A 536 -15.94 -23.94 -20.79
N GLU A 537 -16.89 -24.48 -21.54
CA GLU A 537 -18.30 -24.11 -21.41
C GLU A 537 -18.89 -24.61 -20.08
N THR A 538 -18.46 -25.75 -19.57
CA THR A 538 -18.84 -26.26 -18.25
C THR A 538 -18.26 -25.40 -17.14
N TRP A 539 -17.03 -24.92 -17.29
CA TRP A 539 -16.43 -23.93 -16.38
C TRP A 539 -17.22 -22.62 -16.37
N GLY A 540 -17.82 -22.23 -17.48
CA GLY A 540 -18.80 -21.16 -17.60
C GLY A 540 -18.28 -19.75 -17.33
N ARG A 541 -16.97 -19.54 -17.34
CA ARG A 541 -16.34 -18.22 -17.12
C ARG A 541 -15.92 -17.56 -18.43
N GLY A 542 -15.85 -16.22 -18.41
CA GLY A 542 -15.50 -15.43 -19.59
C GLY A 542 -14.06 -15.62 -20.04
N MET A 543 -13.90 -15.64 -21.36
CA MET A 543 -12.60 -15.62 -22.02
C MET A 543 -12.54 -14.44 -22.98
N VAL A 544 -11.61 -13.52 -22.79
CA VAL A 544 -11.41 -12.33 -23.64
C VAL A 544 -10.17 -12.55 -24.49
N LEU A 545 -10.36 -12.64 -25.82
CA LEU A 545 -9.28 -12.83 -26.79
C LEU A 545 -9.08 -11.55 -27.59
N LEU A 546 -7.92 -10.94 -27.45
CA LEU A 546 -7.59 -9.62 -27.96
C LEU A 546 -6.56 -9.67 -29.07
N PHE A 547 -6.75 -8.85 -30.08
CA PHE A 547 -5.78 -8.58 -31.13
C PHE A 547 -5.14 -7.21 -30.89
N PRO A 548 -3.84 -7.02 -31.22
CA PRO A 548 -3.13 -5.75 -31.00
C PRO A 548 -3.71 -4.55 -31.75
N ASP A 549 -4.42 -4.79 -32.85
CA ASP A 549 -5.04 -3.77 -33.67
C ASP A 549 -6.25 -4.30 -34.47
N GLU A 550 -7.04 -3.38 -35.04
CA GLU A 550 -8.22 -3.71 -35.85
C GLU A 550 -7.86 -4.48 -37.14
N LYS A 551 -6.69 -4.28 -37.72
CA LYS A 551 -6.28 -4.96 -38.94
C LYS A 551 -6.10 -6.45 -38.67
N GLN A 552 -5.50 -6.81 -37.57
CA GLN A 552 -5.34 -8.19 -37.14
C GLN A 552 -6.69 -8.82 -36.79
N LEU A 553 -7.57 -8.12 -36.09
CA LEU A 553 -8.93 -8.62 -35.83
C LEU A 553 -9.70 -8.89 -37.14
N LYS A 554 -9.63 -7.99 -38.12
CA LYS A 554 -10.27 -8.18 -39.45
C LYS A 554 -9.68 -9.33 -40.26
N SER A 555 -8.40 -9.66 -40.04
CA SER A 555 -7.72 -10.80 -40.71
C SER A 555 -7.97 -12.14 -40.03
N PHE A 556 -8.56 -12.14 -38.84
CA PHE A 556 -8.90 -13.35 -38.12
C PHE A 556 -10.26 -13.92 -38.64
N HIS A 557 -10.25 -15.21 -38.98
CA HIS A 557 -11.43 -15.92 -39.49
C HIS A 557 -11.91 -16.95 -38.47
N PRO A 558 -12.94 -16.63 -37.63
CA PRO A 558 -13.46 -17.55 -36.61
C PRO A 558 -13.95 -18.90 -37.20
N THR A 559 -14.34 -18.92 -38.47
CA THR A 559 -14.77 -20.14 -39.17
C THR A 559 -13.68 -21.20 -39.33
N GLU A 560 -12.41 -20.81 -39.22
CA GLU A 560 -11.27 -21.75 -39.18
C GLU A 560 -11.19 -22.52 -37.86
N PHE A 561 -11.92 -22.06 -36.83
CA PHE A 561 -11.97 -22.64 -35.48
C PHE A 561 -13.41 -22.88 -35.03
N PRO A 562 -14.14 -23.81 -35.68
CA PRO A 562 -15.60 -23.92 -35.54
C PRO A 562 -16.07 -24.35 -34.14
N ASN A 563 -15.17 -24.88 -33.32
CA ASN A 563 -15.47 -25.41 -31.98
C ASN A 563 -14.93 -24.52 -30.86
N LEU A 564 -14.70 -23.24 -31.11
CA LEU A 564 -14.35 -22.34 -30.00
C LEU A 564 -15.47 -22.24 -28.96
N PRO A 565 -15.16 -22.15 -27.65
CA PRO A 565 -16.17 -21.98 -26.60
C PRO A 565 -17.04 -20.74 -26.80
N GLY A 566 -18.34 -20.86 -26.50
CA GLY A 566 -19.27 -19.74 -26.60
C GLY A 566 -19.05 -18.62 -25.57
N THR A 567 -18.20 -18.85 -24.58
CA THR A 567 -17.81 -17.87 -23.54
C THR A 567 -16.74 -16.89 -24.01
N ILE A 568 -16.26 -17.00 -25.26
CA ILE A 568 -15.22 -16.13 -25.83
C ILE A 568 -15.83 -14.81 -26.31
N THR A 569 -15.20 -13.72 -25.89
CA THR A 569 -15.38 -12.36 -26.43
C THR A 569 -14.13 -11.96 -27.18
N LEU A 570 -14.27 -11.66 -28.48
CA LEU A 570 -13.17 -11.13 -29.31
C LEU A 570 -13.12 -9.61 -29.23
N GLY A 571 -11.94 -9.03 -29.33
CA GLY A 571 -11.78 -7.58 -29.32
C GLY A 571 -10.38 -7.10 -29.72
N VAL A 572 -10.20 -5.79 -29.63
CA VAL A 572 -8.94 -5.09 -29.92
C VAL A 572 -8.40 -4.49 -28.63
N ASP A 573 -7.13 -4.75 -28.33
CA ASP A 573 -6.36 -4.06 -27.29
C ASP A 573 -5.84 -2.74 -27.85
N GLN A 574 -6.62 -1.67 -27.66
CA GLN A 574 -6.28 -0.36 -28.18
C GLN A 574 -4.94 0.14 -27.62
N ASN A 575 -4.02 0.53 -28.50
CA ASN A 575 -2.66 0.93 -28.19
C ASN A 575 -1.82 -0.14 -27.46
N GLN A 576 -2.25 -1.40 -27.48
CA GLN A 576 -1.60 -2.53 -26.81
C GLN A 576 -1.43 -2.29 -25.30
N THR A 577 -2.42 -1.64 -24.69
CA THR A 577 -2.34 -1.25 -23.26
C THR A 577 -2.37 -2.46 -22.33
N ILE A 578 -3.25 -3.43 -22.61
CA ILE A 578 -3.37 -4.66 -21.81
C ILE A 578 -2.15 -5.55 -22.04
N GLN A 579 -1.71 -5.70 -23.30
CA GLN A 579 -0.52 -6.46 -23.65
C GLN A 579 0.72 -5.93 -22.92
N LYS A 580 0.98 -4.62 -23.00
CA LYS A 580 2.13 -3.98 -22.34
C LYS A 580 2.08 -4.15 -20.83
N MET A 581 0.91 -3.93 -20.22
CA MET A 581 0.71 -4.12 -18.78
C MET A 581 1.06 -5.56 -18.35
N ILE A 582 0.60 -6.58 -19.08
CA ILE A 582 0.91 -7.98 -18.76
C ILE A 582 2.41 -8.24 -18.96
N GLN A 583 3.00 -7.77 -20.05
CA GLN A 583 4.42 -7.98 -20.36
C GLN A 583 5.33 -7.34 -19.32
N GLU A 584 5.05 -6.12 -18.89
CA GLU A 584 5.81 -5.40 -17.87
C GLU A 584 5.68 -6.08 -16.50
N ASN A 585 4.45 -6.36 -16.06
CA ASN A 585 4.19 -6.96 -14.74
C ASN A 585 4.77 -8.38 -14.62
N MET A 586 4.77 -9.12 -15.72
CA MET A 586 5.25 -10.52 -15.75
C MET A 586 6.66 -10.66 -16.33
N LYS A 587 7.33 -9.56 -16.70
CA LYS A 587 8.66 -9.52 -17.31
C LYS A 587 8.79 -10.42 -18.53
N LEU A 588 7.79 -10.35 -19.42
CA LEU A 588 7.76 -11.15 -20.65
C LEU A 588 8.54 -10.49 -21.79
N SER A 589 8.92 -11.30 -22.79
CA SER A 589 9.48 -10.76 -24.04
C SER A 589 8.43 -10.02 -24.86
N HIS A 590 8.85 -8.95 -25.58
CA HIS A 590 7.90 -8.09 -26.31
C HIS A 590 7.32 -8.74 -27.57
N ASP A 591 7.99 -9.70 -28.21
CA ASP A 591 7.68 -10.13 -29.59
C ASP A 591 7.01 -11.52 -29.71
N ASN A 592 6.73 -12.20 -28.60
CA ASN A 592 6.20 -13.57 -28.63
C ASN A 592 4.70 -13.61 -28.31
N LEU A 593 3.89 -13.79 -29.35
CA LEU A 593 2.45 -14.09 -29.21
C LEU A 593 2.18 -15.57 -29.54
N PRO A 594 1.11 -16.15 -28.99
CA PRO A 594 0.10 -15.56 -28.11
C PRO A 594 0.57 -15.46 -26.67
N ILE A 595 -0.10 -14.62 -25.88
CA ILE A 595 0.01 -14.61 -24.41
C ILE A 595 -1.34 -15.05 -23.86
N PHE A 596 -1.35 -16.06 -22.97
CA PHE A 596 -2.54 -16.47 -22.24
C PHE A 596 -2.35 -16.32 -20.74
N VAL A 597 -3.35 -15.75 -20.09
CA VAL A 597 -3.37 -15.48 -18.65
C VAL A 597 -4.66 -16.00 -18.04
N ILE A 598 -4.60 -16.69 -16.90
CA ILE A 598 -5.75 -16.86 -16.01
C ILE A 598 -5.59 -15.87 -14.86
N ALA A 599 -6.59 -15.03 -14.69
CA ALA A 599 -6.62 -14.06 -13.61
C ALA A 599 -8.01 -13.98 -12.97
N ASP A 600 -8.13 -13.19 -11.89
CA ASP A 600 -9.40 -13.01 -11.20
C ASP A 600 -9.80 -11.53 -11.04
N THR A 601 -11.00 -11.32 -10.51
CA THR A 601 -11.57 -10.00 -10.23
C THR A 601 -10.82 -9.21 -9.14
N PHE A 602 -9.87 -9.83 -8.46
CA PHE A 602 -8.97 -9.19 -7.49
C PHE A 602 -7.60 -8.87 -8.09
N ASN A 603 -7.53 -8.86 -9.45
CA ASN A 603 -6.31 -8.56 -10.19
C ASN A 603 -5.17 -9.58 -10.01
N ARG A 604 -5.45 -10.81 -9.54
CA ARG A 604 -4.44 -11.84 -9.27
C ARG A 604 -4.25 -12.72 -10.51
N ILE A 605 -3.02 -12.84 -10.99
CA ILE A 605 -2.64 -13.78 -12.06
C ILE A 605 -2.23 -15.11 -11.42
N VAL A 606 -2.79 -16.21 -11.90
CA VAL A 606 -2.50 -17.58 -11.41
C VAL A 606 -1.92 -18.50 -12.48
N PHE A 607 -1.99 -18.12 -13.74
CA PHE A 607 -1.41 -18.82 -14.87
C PHE A 607 -0.93 -17.84 -15.94
N ILE A 608 0.17 -18.17 -16.57
CA ILE A 608 0.66 -17.45 -17.75
C ILE A 608 1.36 -18.40 -18.73
N SER A 609 1.15 -18.16 -20.00
CA SER A 609 1.84 -18.82 -21.12
C SER A 609 2.16 -17.77 -22.16
N GLN A 610 3.34 -17.86 -22.80
CA GLN A 610 3.77 -16.97 -23.88
C GLN A 610 4.37 -17.77 -25.03
N GLY A 611 3.97 -17.43 -26.25
CA GLY A 611 4.47 -18.06 -27.46
C GLY A 611 3.90 -19.46 -27.69
N TYR A 612 4.68 -20.28 -28.41
CA TYR A 612 4.27 -21.64 -28.74
C TYR A 612 4.27 -22.54 -27.47
N THR A 613 3.09 -23.04 -27.12
CA THR A 613 2.91 -23.90 -25.95
C THR A 613 2.14 -25.16 -26.35
N ILE A 614 2.77 -26.31 -26.16
CA ILE A 614 2.14 -27.62 -26.45
C ILE A 614 1.11 -27.93 -25.37
N GLY A 615 -0.12 -28.29 -25.80
CA GLY A 615 -1.19 -28.66 -24.87
C GLY A 615 -1.67 -27.48 -24.00
N LEU A 616 -1.71 -26.27 -24.56
CA LEU A 616 -2.14 -25.08 -23.83
C LEU A 616 -3.53 -25.26 -23.22
N GLY A 617 -4.50 -25.79 -23.97
CA GLY A 617 -5.85 -26.05 -23.47
C GLY A 617 -5.86 -26.95 -22.23
N GLU A 618 -5.08 -28.03 -22.26
CA GLU A 618 -4.95 -28.94 -21.12
C GLU A 618 -4.29 -28.25 -19.90
N GLN A 619 -3.27 -27.42 -20.14
CA GLN A 619 -2.60 -26.67 -19.07
C GLN A 619 -3.54 -25.65 -18.41
N LEU A 620 -4.35 -24.94 -19.23
CA LEU A 620 -5.40 -24.05 -18.74
C LEU A 620 -6.41 -24.83 -17.89
N MET A 621 -6.96 -25.94 -18.41
CA MET A 621 -7.94 -26.76 -17.69
C MET A 621 -7.37 -27.40 -16.42
N LYS A 622 -6.12 -27.86 -16.45
CA LYS A 622 -5.43 -28.36 -15.25
C LYS A 622 -5.32 -27.32 -14.15
N THR A 623 -5.09 -26.05 -14.53
CA THR A 623 -5.07 -24.95 -13.58
C THR A 623 -6.49 -24.65 -13.08
N ILE A 624 -7.45 -24.55 -13.98
CA ILE A 624 -8.87 -24.29 -13.68
C ILE A 624 -9.45 -25.31 -12.69
N HIS A 625 -9.15 -26.61 -12.86
CA HIS A 625 -9.63 -27.65 -11.95
C HIS A 625 -9.06 -27.57 -10.53
N LYS A 626 -8.02 -26.77 -10.33
CA LYS A 626 -7.40 -26.53 -9.01
C LYS A 626 -7.83 -25.19 -8.38
N LEU A 627 -8.63 -24.37 -9.11
CA LEU A 627 -9.17 -23.10 -8.62
C LEU A 627 -10.53 -23.29 -7.94
#